data_47d188e91eb2153a2a6ae16deeb7af80
#
_entry.id   47d188e91eb2153a2a6ae16deeb7af80
#
_cell.length_a   1.000
_cell.length_b   1.000
_cell.length_c   1.000
_cell.angle_alpha   90.00
_cell.angle_beta   90.00
_cell.angle_gamma   90.00
#
_symmetry.space_group_name_H-M   'P 1'
#
loop_
_entity.id
_entity.type
_entity.pdbx_description
1 polymer ?
#
loop_
_entity_poly.entity_id
_entity_poly.type
_entity_poly.pdbx_seq_one_letter_code
_entity_poly.pdbx_strand_id
1 'polypeptide(L)'
;MQLTMQAYDEILGNLLERMDGIFSELPVEALDWTPDPAMNSITILVVHTTGTLRYWLGELLGGEPAHRDRETEFSAHGLSKSELHTLLNETQAQVSRVLEKLTPEDLAAKHYSTIHKDYFTGAYALVHAVEHTALHMGHMEITKELWEQYDWGRKR
;
A
#
# COMPACT_ATOMS: atom_id res chain seq x y z
N MET A 1 20.48 -3.36 14.22
CA MET A 1 19.10 -3.71 13.88
C MET A 1 18.16 -2.50 13.94
N GLN A 2 18.15 -1.73 15.03
CA GLN A 2 17.30 -0.54 15.16
C GLN A 2 17.44 0.44 13.98
N LEU A 3 18.66 0.76 13.54
CA LEU A 3 18.90 1.59 12.36
C LEU A 3 18.33 0.99 11.06
N THR A 4 18.33 -0.34 10.94
CA THR A 4 17.76 -1.02 9.77
C THR A 4 16.22 -0.89 9.76
N MET A 5 15.56 -1.06 10.91
CA MET A 5 14.11 -0.90 11.02
C MET A 5 13.68 0.54 10.78
N GLN A 6 14.46 1.52 11.28
CA GLN A 6 14.24 2.93 10.95
C GLN A 6 14.32 3.21 9.44
N ALA A 7 15.30 2.61 8.74
CA ALA A 7 15.40 2.77 7.29
C ALA A 7 14.18 2.18 6.54
N TYR A 8 13.64 1.04 7.00
CA TYR A 8 12.41 0.50 6.43
C TYR A 8 11.19 1.39 6.70
N ASP A 9 11.07 1.93 7.90
CA ASP A 9 10.00 2.88 8.26
C ASP A 9 10.07 4.15 7.42
N GLU A 10 11.26 4.73 7.26
CA GLU A 10 11.50 5.89 6.42
C GLU A 10 11.17 5.62 4.94
N ILE A 11 11.59 4.46 4.40
CA ILE A 11 11.30 4.08 3.01
C ILE A 11 9.80 3.91 2.79
N LEU A 12 9.11 3.17 3.67
CA LEU A 12 7.67 2.97 3.57
C LEU A 12 6.90 4.28 3.74
N GLY A 13 7.30 5.12 4.71
CA GLY A 13 6.73 6.44 4.92
C GLY A 13 6.85 7.32 3.67
N ASN A 14 8.03 7.39 3.07
CA ASN A 14 8.26 8.15 1.85
C ASN A 14 7.42 7.61 0.66
N LEU A 15 7.26 6.30 0.55
CA LEU A 15 6.41 5.70 -0.50
C LEU A 15 4.95 6.06 -0.31
N LEU A 16 4.42 5.98 0.92
CA LEU A 16 3.04 6.33 1.23
C LEU A 16 2.79 7.84 1.07
N GLU A 17 3.74 8.69 1.45
CA GLU A 17 3.67 10.15 1.22
C GLU A 17 3.62 10.47 -0.28
N ARG A 18 4.43 9.79 -1.11
CA ARG A 18 4.37 9.95 -2.57
C ARG A 18 3.03 9.51 -3.13
N MET A 19 2.46 8.38 -2.66
CA MET A 19 1.11 7.95 -3.05
C MET A 19 0.07 9.01 -2.70
N ASP A 20 0.14 9.60 -1.50
CA ASP A 20 -0.73 10.70 -1.06
C ASP A 20 -0.59 11.92 -1.99
N GLY A 21 0.62 12.33 -2.30
CA GLY A 21 0.89 13.43 -3.23
C GLY A 21 0.28 13.22 -4.60
N ILE A 22 0.36 11.99 -5.15
CA ILE A 22 -0.18 11.65 -6.47
C ILE A 22 -1.69 11.92 -6.53
N PHE A 23 -2.48 11.36 -5.62
CA PHE A 23 -3.93 11.52 -5.69
C PHE A 23 -4.42 12.89 -5.17
N SER A 24 -3.65 13.54 -4.30
CA SER A 24 -3.97 14.88 -3.81
C SER A 24 -3.98 15.92 -4.93
N GLU A 25 -3.13 15.78 -5.94
CA GLU A 25 -3.06 16.67 -7.10
C GLU A 25 -4.16 16.40 -8.14
N LEU A 26 -4.73 15.20 -8.17
CA LEU A 26 -5.72 14.79 -9.15
C LEU A 26 -7.12 15.31 -8.82
N PRO A 27 -8.00 15.55 -9.81
CA PRO A 27 -9.42 15.75 -9.57
C PRO A 27 -10.09 14.45 -9.11
N VAL A 28 -11.24 14.55 -8.42
CA VAL A 28 -11.90 13.38 -7.81
C VAL A 28 -12.29 12.32 -8.86
N GLU A 29 -12.71 12.75 -10.03
CA GLU A 29 -13.08 11.87 -11.14
C GLU A 29 -11.90 11.03 -11.68
N ALA A 30 -10.66 11.42 -11.41
CA ALA A 30 -9.48 10.67 -11.80
C ALA A 30 -9.19 9.49 -10.86
N LEU A 31 -9.71 9.53 -9.64
CA LEU A 31 -9.38 8.52 -8.61
C LEU A 31 -9.88 7.12 -8.98
N ASP A 32 -11.04 7.04 -9.61
CA ASP A 32 -11.65 5.77 -10.05
C ASP A 32 -11.47 5.51 -11.56
N TRP A 33 -10.80 6.43 -12.26
CA TRP A 33 -10.53 6.27 -13.68
C TRP A 33 -9.45 5.21 -13.94
N THR A 34 -9.62 4.46 -15.03
CA THR A 34 -8.62 3.53 -15.55
C THR A 34 -8.44 3.73 -17.05
N PRO A 35 -7.21 3.58 -17.59
CA PRO A 35 -6.98 3.66 -19.02
C PRO A 35 -7.55 2.45 -19.77
N ASP A 36 -7.69 1.31 -19.09
CA ASP A 36 -8.27 0.07 -19.59
C ASP A 36 -9.00 -0.65 -18.46
N PRO A 37 -10.14 -1.33 -18.70
CA PRO A 37 -10.89 -2.07 -17.68
C PRO A 37 -10.09 -3.18 -16.97
N ALA A 38 -8.99 -3.65 -17.54
CA ALA A 38 -8.09 -4.62 -16.92
C ALA A 38 -7.06 -3.99 -15.97
N MET A 39 -6.99 -2.66 -15.91
CA MET A 39 -6.06 -1.93 -15.05
C MET A 39 -6.73 -1.43 -13.78
N ASN A 40 -5.94 -1.26 -12.74
CA ASN A 40 -6.41 -0.76 -11.45
C ASN A 40 -6.45 0.77 -11.44
N SER A 41 -7.50 1.33 -10.82
CA SER A 41 -7.60 2.76 -10.54
C SER A 41 -6.68 3.17 -9.37
N ILE A 42 -6.50 4.49 -9.20
CA ILE A 42 -5.79 5.06 -8.04
C ILE A 42 -6.42 4.58 -6.72
N THR A 43 -7.76 4.62 -6.62
CA THR A 43 -8.50 4.15 -5.44
C THR A 43 -8.16 2.68 -5.13
N ILE A 44 -8.24 1.79 -6.12
CA ILE A 44 -7.89 0.38 -5.96
C ILE A 44 -6.45 0.22 -5.50
N LEU A 45 -5.50 0.93 -6.12
CA LEU A 45 -4.08 0.82 -5.78
C LEU A 45 -3.78 1.26 -4.34
N VAL A 46 -4.41 2.32 -3.84
CA VAL A 46 -4.28 2.75 -2.44
C VAL A 46 -4.87 1.72 -1.48
N VAL A 47 -6.12 1.30 -1.71
CA VAL A 47 -6.81 0.33 -0.84
C VAL A 47 -6.06 -1.00 -0.80
N HIS A 48 -5.62 -1.51 -1.96
CA HIS A 48 -4.87 -2.75 -2.06
C HIS A 48 -3.48 -2.67 -1.39
N THR A 49 -2.77 -1.57 -1.56
CA THR A 49 -1.45 -1.39 -0.94
C THR A 49 -1.55 -1.31 0.57
N THR A 50 -2.51 -0.54 1.09
CA THR A 50 -2.73 -0.42 2.54
C THR A 50 -3.19 -1.75 3.14
N GLY A 51 -4.10 -2.48 2.46
CA GLY A 51 -4.51 -3.83 2.87
C GLY A 51 -3.34 -4.81 2.90
N THR A 52 -2.43 -4.74 1.94
CA THR A 52 -1.22 -5.57 1.88
C THR A 52 -0.26 -5.27 3.03
N LEU A 53 0.01 -4.00 3.30
CA LEU A 53 0.88 -3.58 4.42
C LEU A 53 0.30 -3.99 5.78
N ARG A 54 -1.00 -3.77 5.99
CA ARG A 54 -1.70 -4.19 7.20
C ARG A 54 -1.65 -5.70 7.41
N TYR A 55 -1.72 -6.48 6.34
CA TYR A 55 -1.61 -7.92 6.41
C TYR A 55 -0.18 -8.39 6.72
N TRP A 56 0.80 -8.01 5.87
CA TRP A 56 2.16 -8.53 6.00
C TRP A 56 2.88 -8.02 7.24
N LEU A 57 2.76 -6.73 7.55
CA LEU A 57 3.42 -6.14 8.71
C LEU A 57 2.50 -6.10 9.93
N GLY A 58 1.26 -5.68 9.78
CA GLY A 58 0.33 -5.59 10.91
C GLY A 58 -0.07 -6.96 11.46
N GLU A 59 -0.64 -7.83 10.63
CA GLU A 59 -1.14 -9.13 11.09
C GLU A 59 -0.03 -10.16 11.22
N LEU A 60 0.72 -10.41 10.16
CA LEU A 60 1.68 -11.52 10.12
C LEU A 60 2.86 -11.31 11.07
N LEU A 61 3.40 -10.09 11.18
CA LEU A 61 4.52 -9.76 12.07
C LEU A 61 4.08 -9.13 13.38
N GLY A 62 3.11 -8.22 13.36
CA GLY A 62 2.65 -7.48 14.51
C GLY A 62 1.57 -8.19 15.34
N GLY A 63 0.93 -9.24 14.81
CA GLY A 63 -0.17 -9.93 15.46
C GLY A 63 -1.47 -9.11 15.56
N GLU A 64 -1.57 -8.00 14.82
CA GLU A 64 -2.77 -7.13 14.78
C GLU A 64 -3.68 -7.58 13.63
N PRO A 65 -4.90 -8.14 13.87
CA PRO A 65 -5.75 -8.65 12.81
C PRO A 65 -6.07 -7.60 11.74
N ALA A 66 -5.76 -7.90 10.48
CA ALA A 66 -6.02 -7.00 9.35
C ALA A 66 -7.46 -7.14 8.81
N HIS A 67 -8.15 -8.24 9.09
CA HIS A 67 -9.47 -8.58 8.53
C HIS A 67 -9.52 -8.38 7.01
N ARG A 68 -8.44 -8.75 6.33
CA ARG A 68 -8.22 -8.48 4.91
C ARG A 68 -9.19 -9.27 4.04
N ASP A 69 -9.92 -8.55 3.18
CA ASP A 69 -10.70 -9.13 2.07
C ASP A 69 -10.13 -8.61 0.74
N ARG A 70 -9.32 -9.45 0.09
CA ARG A 70 -8.65 -9.08 -1.15
C ARG A 70 -9.62 -8.86 -2.31
N GLU A 71 -10.76 -9.51 -2.36
CA GLU A 71 -11.74 -9.33 -3.44
C GLU A 71 -12.39 -7.95 -3.35
N THR A 72 -12.71 -7.50 -2.14
CA THR A 72 -13.25 -6.14 -1.93
C THR A 72 -12.23 -5.06 -2.22
N GLU A 73 -10.92 -5.29 -2.02
CA GLU A 73 -9.88 -4.33 -2.38
C GLU A 73 -9.92 -3.98 -3.88
N PHE A 74 -10.10 -4.98 -4.75
CA PHE A 74 -10.13 -4.78 -6.22
C PHE A 74 -11.48 -4.28 -6.76
N SER A 75 -12.48 -4.17 -5.91
CA SER A 75 -13.76 -3.54 -6.23
C SER A 75 -13.95 -2.16 -5.59
N ALA A 76 -12.91 -1.64 -4.93
CA ALA A 76 -12.96 -0.35 -4.26
C ALA A 76 -13.19 0.80 -5.26
N HIS A 77 -14.15 1.67 -4.95
CA HIS A 77 -14.50 2.85 -5.74
C HIS A 77 -15.25 3.87 -4.88
N GLY A 78 -15.33 5.11 -5.34
CA GLY A 78 -16.14 6.17 -4.73
C GLY A 78 -15.54 6.73 -3.44
N LEU A 79 -14.30 6.41 -3.10
CA LEU A 79 -13.63 6.97 -1.93
C LEU A 79 -13.20 8.41 -2.18
N SER A 80 -13.42 9.25 -1.19
CA SER A 80 -12.92 10.63 -1.18
C SER A 80 -11.40 10.65 -0.91
N LYS A 81 -10.74 11.74 -1.30
CA LYS A 81 -9.33 11.97 -0.94
C LYS A 81 -9.09 11.90 0.57
N SER A 82 -10.02 12.39 1.37
CA SER A 82 -9.92 12.33 2.84
C SER A 82 -9.92 10.91 3.37
N GLU A 83 -10.74 10.02 2.80
CA GLU A 83 -10.77 8.61 3.18
C GLU A 83 -9.48 7.89 2.76
N LEU A 84 -8.98 8.14 1.54
CA LEU A 84 -7.71 7.59 1.08
C LEU A 84 -6.53 8.07 1.94
N HIS A 85 -6.50 9.37 2.29
CA HIS A 85 -5.49 9.95 3.18
C HIS A 85 -5.54 9.30 4.57
N THR A 86 -6.74 9.10 5.13
CA THR A 86 -6.91 8.42 6.42
C THR A 86 -6.38 6.99 6.37
N LEU A 87 -6.68 6.22 5.29
CA LEU A 87 -6.16 4.87 5.11
C LEU A 87 -4.62 4.83 5.10
N LEU A 88 -3.97 5.75 4.39
CA LEU A 88 -2.51 5.81 4.34
C LEU A 88 -1.92 6.14 5.73
N ASN A 89 -2.45 7.15 6.40
CA ASN A 89 -1.95 7.58 7.71
C ASN A 89 -2.12 6.52 8.80
N GLU A 90 -3.29 5.88 8.87
CA GLU A 90 -3.52 4.79 9.83
C GLU A 90 -2.61 3.60 9.56
N THR A 91 -2.40 3.27 8.26
CA THR A 91 -1.50 2.20 7.86
C THR A 91 -0.05 2.52 8.21
N GLN A 92 0.42 3.75 7.93
CA GLN A 92 1.77 4.18 8.32
C GLN A 92 1.95 4.10 9.84
N ALA A 93 1.00 4.59 10.61
CA ALA A 93 1.07 4.54 12.07
C ALA A 93 1.12 3.09 12.60
N GLN A 94 0.39 2.16 11.98
CA GLN A 94 0.45 0.74 12.32
C GLN A 94 1.81 0.13 11.98
N VAL A 95 2.31 0.38 10.76
CA VAL A 95 3.61 -0.10 10.28
C VAL A 95 4.73 0.36 11.20
N SER A 96 4.80 1.66 11.51
CA SER A 96 5.83 2.23 12.41
C SER A 96 5.81 1.55 13.78
N ARG A 97 4.64 1.35 14.39
CA ARG A 97 4.51 0.65 15.69
C ARG A 97 5.01 -0.79 15.64
N VAL A 98 4.80 -1.49 14.53
CA VAL A 98 5.28 -2.86 14.36
C VAL A 98 6.79 -2.88 14.18
N LEU A 99 7.33 -2.07 13.26
CA LEU A 99 8.76 -2.01 12.96
C LEU A 99 9.60 -1.64 14.19
N GLU A 100 9.08 -0.75 15.06
CA GLU A 100 9.74 -0.35 16.30
C GLU A 100 9.99 -1.52 17.25
N LYS A 101 9.11 -2.54 17.22
CA LYS A 101 9.13 -3.68 18.14
C LYS A 101 9.82 -4.91 17.58
N LEU A 102 10.05 -4.99 16.27
CA LEU A 102 10.63 -6.18 15.64
C LEU A 102 12.04 -6.48 16.13
N THR A 103 12.28 -7.75 16.44
CA THR A 103 13.55 -8.30 16.85
C THR A 103 14.23 -9.08 15.71
N PRO A 104 15.53 -9.40 15.79
CA PRO A 104 16.18 -10.30 14.84
C PRO A 104 15.54 -11.68 14.79
N GLU A 105 15.04 -12.14 15.93
CA GLU A 105 14.37 -13.42 16.11
C GLU A 105 13.05 -13.43 15.33
N ASP A 106 12.25 -12.34 15.36
CA ASP A 106 11.01 -12.19 14.59
C ASP A 106 11.28 -12.23 13.09
N LEU A 107 12.37 -11.60 12.64
CA LEU A 107 12.77 -11.62 11.23
C LEU A 107 13.21 -13.00 10.75
N ALA A 108 13.84 -13.79 11.61
CA ALA A 108 14.28 -15.15 11.30
C ALA A 108 13.15 -16.17 11.43
N ALA A 109 12.14 -15.89 12.25
CA ALA A 109 11.01 -16.78 12.50
C ALA A 109 10.16 -16.98 11.23
N LYS A 110 9.53 -18.15 11.16
CA LYS A 110 8.55 -18.47 10.11
C LYS A 110 7.13 -18.24 10.63
N HIS A 111 6.38 -17.45 9.89
CA HIS A 111 4.99 -17.09 10.15
C HIS A 111 4.10 -17.76 9.11
N TYR A 112 3.02 -18.42 9.56
CA TYR A 112 2.07 -19.04 8.65
C TYR A 112 1.09 -18.01 8.09
N SER A 113 1.06 -17.86 6.77
CA SER A 113 0.10 -17.01 6.08
C SER A 113 -1.18 -17.78 5.79
N THR A 114 -2.29 -17.39 6.37
CA THR A 114 -3.62 -17.99 6.13
C THR A 114 -4.12 -17.72 4.72
N ILE A 115 -3.75 -16.56 4.13
CA ILE A 115 -4.13 -16.16 2.77
C ILE A 115 -3.34 -16.97 1.74
N HIS A 116 -2.02 -17.11 1.92
CA HIS A 116 -1.15 -17.80 0.97
C HIS A 116 -1.01 -19.30 1.25
N LYS A 117 -1.49 -19.77 2.41
CA LYS A 117 -1.42 -21.18 2.87
C LYS A 117 0.03 -21.71 2.88
N ASP A 118 0.97 -20.85 3.26
CA ASP A 118 2.40 -21.18 3.29
C ASP A 118 3.10 -20.42 4.42
N TYR A 119 4.37 -20.77 4.68
CA TYR A 119 5.21 -20.16 5.68
C TYR A 119 6.19 -19.16 5.06
N PHE A 120 6.28 -17.98 5.65
CA PHE A 120 7.21 -16.92 5.25
C PHE A 120 8.05 -16.47 6.43
N THR A 121 9.33 -16.15 6.20
CA THR A 121 10.14 -15.51 7.23
C THR A 121 9.70 -14.07 7.44
N GLY A 122 9.92 -13.54 8.63
CA GLY A 122 9.66 -12.11 8.88
C GLY A 122 10.46 -11.20 7.97
N ALA A 123 11.71 -11.59 7.65
CA ALA A 123 12.53 -10.87 6.69
C ALA A 123 11.90 -10.83 5.28
N TYR A 124 11.32 -11.96 4.83
CA TYR A 124 10.59 -11.99 3.55
C TYR A 124 9.39 -11.04 3.58
N ALA A 125 8.57 -11.10 4.64
CA ALA A 125 7.39 -10.25 4.79
C ALA A 125 7.76 -8.76 4.72
N LEU A 126 8.86 -8.37 5.37
CA LEU A 126 9.34 -6.99 5.38
C LEU A 126 9.81 -6.52 3.98
N VAL A 127 10.62 -7.33 3.30
CA VAL A 127 11.11 -7.01 1.94
C VAL A 127 9.95 -6.95 0.95
N HIS A 128 9.02 -7.92 1.02
CA HIS A 128 7.84 -7.96 0.16
C HIS A 128 6.94 -6.73 0.38
N ALA A 129 6.77 -6.28 1.61
CA ALA A 129 6.00 -5.07 1.91
C ALA A 129 6.56 -3.83 1.19
N VAL A 130 7.89 -3.65 1.20
CA VAL A 130 8.55 -2.53 0.50
C VAL A 130 8.44 -2.67 -1.02
N GLU A 131 8.79 -3.85 -1.55
CA GLU A 131 8.75 -4.13 -2.99
C GLU A 131 7.34 -3.89 -3.56
N HIS A 132 6.33 -4.45 -2.92
CA HIS A 132 4.93 -4.33 -3.32
C HIS A 132 4.42 -2.88 -3.28
N THR A 133 4.76 -2.15 -2.21
CA THR A 133 4.38 -0.73 -2.10
C THR A 133 5.04 0.12 -3.17
N ALA A 134 6.33 -0.09 -3.44
CA ALA A 134 7.06 0.63 -4.49
C ALA A 134 6.51 0.34 -5.89
N LEU A 135 6.15 -0.93 -6.17
CA LEU A 135 5.53 -1.33 -7.43
C LEU A 135 4.20 -0.60 -7.66
N HIS A 136 3.31 -0.59 -6.67
CA HIS A 136 2.00 0.04 -6.82
C HIS A 136 2.07 1.57 -6.80
N MET A 137 3.00 2.17 -6.08
CA MET A 137 3.28 3.60 -6.20
C MET A 137 3.70 3.95 -7.64
N GLY A 138 4.57 3.18 -8.27
CA GLY A 138 4.92 3.36 -9.68
C GLY A 138 3.73 3.18 -10.64
N HIS A 139 2.82 2.23 -10.37
CA HIS A 139 1.57 2.11 -11.12
C HIS A 139 0.68 3.35 -10.98
N MET A 140 0.61 3.96 -9.79
CA MET A 140 -0.14 5.19 -9.58
C MET A 140 0.45 6.36 -10.38
N GLU A 141 1.78 6.50 -10.43
CA GLU A 141 2.45 7.52 -11.25
C GLU A 141 2.07 7.38 -12.73
N ILE A 142 2.17 6.17 -13.28
CA ILE A 142 1.79 5.89 -14.66
C ILE A 142 0.29 6.18 -14.89
N THR A 143 -0.59 5.78 -13.96
CA THR A 143 -2.04 6.02 -14.09
C THR A 143 -2.34 7.53 -14.08
N LYS A 144 -1.65 8.33 -13.24
CA LYS A 144 -1.74 9.79 -13.25
C LYS A 144 -1.31 10.38 -14.60
N GLU A 145 -0.15 9.98 -15.12
CA GLU A 145 0.35 10.46 -16.42
C GLU A 145 -0.62 10.15 -17.57
N LEU A 146 -1.21 8.96 -17.58
CA LEU A 146 -2.20 8.56 -18.58
C LEU A 146 -3.50 9.35 -18.44
N TRP A 147 -3.96 9.63 -17.21
CA TRP A 147 -5.11 10.50 -16.95
C TRP A 147 -4.86 11.91 -17.48
N GLU A 148 -3.72 12.50 -17.21
CA GLU A 148 -3.37 13.86 -17.65
C GLU A 148 -3.36 13.96 -19.19
N GLN A 149 -2.86 12.94 -19.88
CA GLN A 149 -2.91 12.85 -21.35
C GLN A 149 -4.34 12.72 -21.87
N TYR A 150 -5.17 11.91 -21.23
CA TYR A 150 -6.58 11.72 -21.57
C TYR A 150 -7.39 13.01 -21.38
N ASP A 151 -7.23 13.69 -20.23
CA ASP A 151 -7.94 14.94 -19.91
C ASP A 151 -7.50 16.08 -20.85
N TRP A 152 -6.20 16.16 -21.18
CA TRP A 152 -5.71 17.09 -22.20
C TRP A 152 -6.37 16.89 -23.56
N GLY A 153 -6.53 15.67 -24.00
CA GLY A 153 -7.20 15.34 -25.27
C GLY A 153 -8.69 15.72 -25.31
N ARG A 154 -9.38 15.70 -24.16
CA ARG A 154 -10.80 16.08 -24.05
C ARG A 154 -11.05 17.58 -24.04
N LYS A 155 -10.07 18.39 -23.63
CA LYS A 155 -10.18 19.86 -23.53
C LYS A 155 -9.83 20.59 -24.81
N ARG A 156 -9.51 19.87 -25.88
CA ARG A 156 -9.27 20.40 -27.25
C ARG A 156 -10.42 20.10 -28.18
#